data_d7c95851ef497987ee862e58bc21bb54
#
_entry.id   d7c95851ef497987ee862e58bc21bb54
#
_cell.length_a   1.000
_cell.length_b   1.000
_cell.length_c   1.000
_cell.angle_alpha   90.00
_cell.angle_beta   90.00
_cell.angle_gamma   90.00
#
_symmetry.space_group_name_H-M   'P 1'
#
loop_
_entity.id
_entity.type
_entity.pdbx_description
1 polymer ?
#
loop_
_entity_poly.entity_id
_entity_poly.type
_entity_poly.pdbx_seq_one_letter_code
_entity_poly.pdbx_strand_id
1 'polypeptide(L)'
;MKIIPFEDIAKLNITPDLCVQWVKEVFIHKYECKLPAKISITIEGNTFFNTMPSYIPKIERYGVKIISRYPKRQPILLSEI
;
A
#
# COMPACT_ATOMS: atom_id res chain seq x y z
N MET A 1 6.83 -3.11 17.50
CA MET A 1 6.17 -3.50 16.23
C MET A 1 5.45 -4.80 16.41
N LYS A 2 4.23 -4.90 15.90
CA LYS A 2 3.43 -6.13 15.98
C LYS A 2 3.49 -6.85 14.64
N ILE A 3 3.79 -8.14 14.69
CA ILE A 3 3.80 -8.99 13.50
C ILE A 3 2.59 -9.92 13.57
N ILE A 4 1.80 -9.93 12.50
CA ILE A 4 0.62 -10.79 12.40
C ILE A 4 0.96 -11.93 11.46
N PRO A 5 1.04 -13.19 11.94
CA PRO A 5 1.37 -14.31 11.09
C PRO A 5 0.24 -14.66 10.12
N PHE A 6 0.59 -15.38 9.04
CA PHE A 6 -0.36 -15.79 8.02
C PHE A 6 -1.55 -16.57 8.58
N GLU A 7 -1.31 -17.43 9.54
CA GLU A 7 -2.38 -18.25 10.14
C GLU A 7 -3.47 -17.39 10.76
N ASP A 8 -3.09 -16.29 11.40
CA ASP A 8 -4.06 -15.37 12.02
C ASP A 8 -4.85 -14.62 10.95
N ILE A 9 -4.20 -14.26 9.85
CA ILE A 9 -4.87 -13.58 8.73
C ILE A 9 -5.86 -14.54 8.06
N ALA A 10 -5.46 -15.78 7.84
CA ALA A 10 -6.32 -16.80 7.21
C ALA A 10 -7.60 -17.05 8.01
N LYS A 11 -7.55 -16.97 9.34
CA LYS A 11 -8.72 -17.16 10.20
C LYS A 11 -9.76 -16.06 10.07
N LEU A 12 -9.43 -14.93 9.49
CA LEU A 12 -10.36 -13.81 9.34
C LEU A 12 -11.40 -14.05 8.25
N ASN A 13 -11.21 -15.05 7.40
CA ASN A 13 -12.11 -15.37 6.30
C ASN A 13 -12.45 -14.16 5.43
N ILE A 14 -11.40 -13.41 5.05
CA ILE A 14 -11.58 -12.23 4.21
C ILE A 14 -11.92 -12.68 2.79
N THR A 15 -13.14 -12.36 2.35
CA THR A 15 -13.62 -12.73 1.02
C THR A 15 -13.34 -11.60 0.02
N PRO A 16 -13.31 -11.90 -1.30
CA PRO A 16 -13.23 -10.85 -2.32
C PRO A 16 -14.34 -9.81 -2.21
N ASP A 17 -15.56 -10.22 -1.88
CA ASP A 17 -16.69 -9.30 -1.71
C ASP A 17 -16.44 -8.33 -0.57
N LEU A 18 -15.88 -8.81 0.53
CA LEU A 18 -15.54 -7.96 1.66
C LEU A 18 -14.46 -6.93 1.29
N CYS A 19 -13.45 -7.34 0.52
CA CYS A 19 -12.41 -6.44 0.03
C CYS A 19 -13.00 -5.34 -0.85
N VAL A 20 -13.92 -5.69 -1.77
CA VAL A 20 -14.60 -4.72 -2.63
C VAL A 20 -15.39 -3.73 -1.78
N GLN A 21 -16.08 -4.20 -0.76
CA GLN A 21 -16.86 -3.35 0.14
C GLN A 21 -15.97 -2.35 0.88
N TRP A 22 -14.83 -2.78 1.38
CA TRP A 22 -13.88 -1.90 2.07
C TRP A 22 -13.33 -0.83 1.13
N VAL A 23 -12.94 -1.21 -0.07
CA VAL A 23 -12.43 -0.26 -1.07
C VAL A 23 -13.52 0.76 -1.42
N LYS A 24 -14.75 0.30 -1.60
CA LYS A 24 -15.89 1.17 -1.90
C LYS A 24 -16.13 2.19 -0.80
N GLU A 25 -16.07 1.78 0.46
CA GLU A 25 -16.21 2.69 1.60
C GLU A 25 -15.14 3.79 1.58
N VAL A 26 -13.90 3.42 1.31
CA VAL A 26 -12.81 4.39 1.23
C VAL A 26 -13.06 5.38 0.09
N PHE A 27 -13.51 4.92 -1.07
CA PHE A 27 -13.81 5.80 -2.20
C PHE A 27 -14.94 6.79 -1.88
N ILE A 28 -15.97 6.35 -1.17
CA ILE A 28 -17.08 7.23 -0.76
C ILE A 28 -16.56 8.35 0.14
N HIS A 29 -15.60 8.08 1.00
CA HIS A 29 -15.05 9.05 1.95
C HIS A 29 -13.69 9.62 1.50
N LYS A 30 -13.36 9.50 0.21
CA LYS A 30 -12.06 9.90 -0.33
C LYS A 30 -11.68 11.34 0.01
N TYR A 31 -12.64 12.26 -0.07
CA TYR A 31 -12.36 13.68 0.18
C TYR A 31 -12.04 14.00 1.63
N GLU A 32 -12.36 13.10 2.55
CA GLU A 32 -12.00 13.23 3.96
C GLU A 32 -10.61 12.68 4.24
N CYS A 33 -10.06 11.87 3.32
CA CYS A 33 -8.76 11.24 3.48
C CYS A 33 -7.64 12.22 3.19
N LYS A 34 -6.51 12.00 3.86
CA LYS A 34 -5.28 12.72 3.56
C LYS A 34 -4.44 11.84 2.64
N LEU A 35 -4.31 12.27 1.39
CA LEU A 35 -3.63 11.53 0.34
C LEU A 35 -2.56 12.42 -0.30
N PRO A 36 -1.43 12.64 0.40
CA PRO A 36 -0.36 13.47 -0.14
C PRO A 36 0.17 12.92 -1.46
N ALA A 37 0.79 13.79 -2.25
CA ALA A 37 1.41 13.37 -3.48
C ALA A 37 2.53 12.36 -3.21
N LYS A 38 2.68 11.42 -4.12
CA LYS A 38 3.75 10.44 -4.09
C LYS A 38 5.12 11.11 -4.05
N ILE A 39 5.98 10.66 -3.17
CA ILE A 39 7.38 11.07 -3.13
C ILE A 39 8.19 10.03 -3.88
N SER A 40 8.94 10.48 -4.88
CA SER A 40 9.64 9.60 -5.80
C SER A 40 11.11 9.96 -5.88
N ILE A 41 11.96 8.96 -5.76
CA ILE A 41 13.39 9.08 -6.10
C ILE A 41 13.58 8.32 -7.40
N THR A 42 13.98 9.04 -8.45
CA THR A 42 14.17 8.44 -9.76
C THR A 42 15.67 8.42 -10.10
N ILE A 43 16.13 7.25 -10.51
CA ILE A 43 17.50 7.01 -10.93
C ILE A 43 17.46 6.55 -12.39
N GLU A 44 18.57 6.60 -13.09
CA GLU A 44 18.66 6.19 -14.48
C GLU A 44 18.09 4.79 -14.73
N GLY A 45 17.53 4.56 -15.91
CA GLY A 45 17.11 3.26 -16.40
C GLY A 45 15.86 2.71 -15.73
N ASN A 46 14.88 3.54 -15.46
CA ASN A 46 13.60 3.15 -14.85
C ASN A 46 13.75 2.57 -13.44
N THR A 47 14.83 2.90 -12.76
CA THR A 47 15.03 2.58 -11.36
C THR A 47 14.34 3.65 -10.53
N PHE A 48 13.51 3.24 -9.56
CA PHE A 48 12.85 4.21 -8.70
C PHE A 48 12.59 3.64 -7.30
N PHE A 49 12.40 4.55 -6.38
CA PHE A 49 11.93 4.27 -5.02
C PHE A 49 10.83 5.27 -4.70
N ASN A 50 9.63 4.77 -4.47
CA ASN A 50 8.46 5.60 -4.25
C ASN A 50 7.85 5.34 -2.89
N THR A 51 7.35 6.41 -2.25
CA THR A 51 6.57 6.31 -1.03
C THR A 51 5.23 7.02 -1.21
N MET A 52 4.16 6.37 -0.75
CA MET A 52 2.79 6.89 -0.87
C MET A 52 2.10 6.75 0.48
N PRO A 53 2.22 7.76 1.35
CA PRO A 53 1.53 7.75 2.62
C PRO A 53 0.05 8.10 2.47
N SER A 54 -0.78 7.64 3.38
CA SER A 54 -2.21 7.95 3.40
C SER A 54 -2.76 7.93 4.81
N TYR A 55 -3.82 8.69 5.03
CA TYR A 55 -4.56 8.68 6.28
C TYR A 55 -6.06 8.66 5.98
N ILE A 56 -6.79 7.74 6.63
CA ILE A 56 -8.23 7.58 6.47
C ILE A 56 -8.89 7.87 7.82
N PRO A 57 -9.42 9.10 8.02
CA PRO A 57 -9.95 9.50 9.32
C PRO A 57 -11.14 8.67 9.78
N LYS A 58 -11.99 8.23 8.88
CA LYS A 58 -13.18 7.44 9.24
C LYS A 58 -12.85 6.19 10.05
N ILE A 59 -11.75 5.54 9.75
CA ILE A 59 -11.30 4.35 10.47
C ILE A 59 -10.09 4.60 11.34
N GLU A 60 -9.66 5.88 11.43
CA GLU A 60 -8.51 6.30 12.22
C GLU A 60 -7.26 5.46 11.92
N ARG A 61 -7.00 5.24 10.63
CA ARG A 61 -5.84 4.47 10.18
C ARG A 61 -5.01 5.24 9.19
N TYR A 62 -3.72 5.04 9.29
CA TYR A 62 -2.77 5.56 8.33
C TYR A 62 -1.82 4.44 7.93
N GLY A 63 -1.25 4.59 6.76
CA GLY A 63 -0.35 3.59 6.21
C GLY A 63 0.54 4.19 5.16
N VAL A 64 1.43 3.36 4.66
CA VAL A 64 2.35 3.75 3.60
C VAL A 64 2.54 2.59 2.65
N LYS A 65 2.60 2.89 1.35
CA LYS A 65 3.03 1.96 0.32
C LYS A 65 4.42 2.37 -0.12
N ILE A 66 5.36 1.45 -0.04
CA ILE A 66 6.74 1.67 -0.46
C ILE A 66 7.05 0.70 -1.59
N ILE A 67 7.45 1.23 -2.74
CA ILE A 67 7.77 0.42 -3.92
C ILE A 67 9.15 0.81 -4.41
N SER A 68 9.97 -0.20 -4.69
CA SER A 68 11.26 0.01 -5.36
C SER A 68 11.36 -0.90 -6.57
N ARG A 69 12.05 -0.43 -7.60
CA ARG A 69 12.26 -1.19 -8.82
C ARG A 69 13.69 -1.00 -9.30
N TYR A 70 14.34 -2.12 -9.63
CA TYR A 70 15.72 -2.16 -10.09
C TYR A 70 15.81 -3.02 -11.36
N PRO A 71 15.33 -2.50 -12.52
CA PRO A 71 15.19 -3.34 -13.73
C PRO A 71 16.52 -3.82 -14.31
N LYS A 72 17.63 -3.15 -13.98
CA LYS A 72 18.95 -3.54 -14.48
C LYS A 72 19.61 -4.64 -13.66
N ARG A 73 19.03 -5.02 -12.54
CA ARG A 73 19.56 -6.12 -11.71
C ARG A 73 19.01 -7.46 -12.19
N GLN A 74 19.87 -8.49 -12.11
CA GLN A 74 19.47 -9.84 -12.46
C GLN A 74 19.64 -10.74 -11.23
N PRO A 75 18.55 -11.34 -10.73
CA PRO A 75 17.17 -11.18 -11.19
C PRO A 75 16.61 -9.80 -10.89
N ILE A 76 15.54 -9.43 -11.58
CA ILE A 76 14.86 -8.15 -11.31
C ILE A 76 14.27 -8.20 -9.90
N LEU A 77 14.59 -7.18 -9.10
CA LEU A 77 14.08 -7.07 -7.75
C LEU A 77 12.96 -6.05 -7.68
N LEU A 78 11.82 -6.50 -7.16
CA LEU A 78 10.69 -5.63 -6.85
C LEU A 78 10.42 -5.74 -5.35
N SER A 79 10.26 -4.61 -4.70
CA SER A 79 9.95 -4.55 -3.28
C SER A 79 8.73 -3.68 -3.07
N GLU A 80 7.74 -4.21 -2.36
CA GLU A 80 6.51 -3.49 -2.04
C GLU A 80 6.13 -3.73 -0.59
N ILE A 81 5.89 -2.64 0.11
CA ILE A 81 5.52 -2.68 1.53
C ILE A 81 4.26 -1.84 1.75
#